data_430d5f11d6c5d90c4282d0c3a582993e
#
_entry.id   430d5f11d6c5d90c4282d0c3a582993e
#
_cell.length_a   1.000
_cell.length_b   1.000
_cell.length_c   1.000
_cell.angle_alpha   90.00
_cell.angle_beta   90.00
_cell.angle_gamma   90.00
#
_symmetry.space_group_name_H-M   'P 1'
#
loop_
_entity.id
_entity.type
_entity.pdbx_description
1 polymer ?
#
loop_
_entity_poly.entity_id
_entity_poly.type
_entity_poly.pdbx_seq_one_letter_code
_entity_poly.pdbx_strand_id
1 'polypeptide(L)'
;SGQCLMSRMIAKRSGNKGACGQPCRLAYKLQKNGQDLNEQPLYLLSPKDLCTIENIDQLIEAGITSFKIEGRMKSLHYIATVVSTYRKLIDTYCEDPDHFIQDESYRQELLKAANRALCHGFFYEHPGVEEQLFNMRDEHPTQEFVMRILDYDQEKHLAKIEQRNYFKVGDQIEIFSPHHPNLFFTVEKLYNEDKEAVEVANHPIDRKSV
;
A
#
# COMPACT_ATOMS: atom_id res chain seq x y z
N SER A 1 -12.07 -0.85 8.87
CA SER A 1 -12.94 -0.63 10.03
C SER A 1 -13.31 -1.92 10.77
N GLY A 2 -13.41 -3.04 10.11
CA GLY A 2 -13.77 -4.32 10.72
C GLY A 2 -15.26 -4.51 11.09
N GLN A 3 -16.08 -3.47 11.05
CA GLN A 3 -17.50 -3.52 11.45
C GLN A 3 -18.47 -3.50 10.27
N CYS A 4 -18.06 -4.01 9.11
CA CYS A 4 -18.87 -3.97 7.90
C CYS A 4 -19.99 -5.02 7.94
N LEU A 5 -21.24 -4.59 8.21
CA LEU A 5 -22.43 -5.43 8.16
C LEU A 5 -22.70 -5.98 6.76
N MET A 6 -22.44 -5.20 5.71
CA MET A 6 -22.63 -5.60 4.32
C MET A 6 -21.81 -6.86 3.99
N SER A 7 -20.54 -6.92 4.40
CA SER A 7 -19.70 -8.11 4.23
C SER A 7 -20.30 -9.33 4.98
N ARG A 8 -20.82 -9.11 6.17
CA ARG A 8 -21.46 -10.17 6.96
C ARG A 8 -22.74 -10.68 6.33
N MET A 9 -23.58 -9.78 5.84
CA MET A 9 -24.89 -10.12 5.27
C MET A 9 -24.79 -10.75 3.89
N ILE A 10 -24.02 -10.14 2.98
CA ILE A 10 -23.92 -10.56 1.58
C ILE A 10 -22.94 -11.73 1.43
N ALA A 11 -21.71 -11.58 1.93
CA ALA A 11 -20.65 -12.56 1.73
C ALA A 11 -20.56 -13.61 2.85
N LYS A 12 -21.37 -13.51 3.91
CA LYS A 12 -21.28 -14.34 5.12
C LYS A 12 -19.91 -14.30 5.80
N ARG A 13 -19.10 -13.27 5.53
CA ARG A 13 -17.72 -13.11 5.99
C ARG A 13 -17.60 -11.89 6.87
N SER A 14 -16.94 -12.04 8.02
CA SER A 14 -16.78 -10.94 8.98
C SER A 14 -15.49 -10.15 8.74
N GLY A 15 -15.63 -8.88 8.41
CA GLY A 15 -14.50 -7.94 8.35
C GLY A 15 -13.78 -7.81 9.70
N ASN A 16 -14.51 -7.89 10.81
CA ASN A 16 -13.94 -7.85 12.16
C ASN A 16 -12.97 -9.01 12.46
N LYS A 17 -13.18 -10.17 11.83
CA LYS A 17 -12.27 -11.33 11.89
C LYS A 17 -11.24 -11.31 10.76
N GLY A 18 -11.07 -10.18 10.09
CA GLY A 18 -10.17 -10.01 8.95
C GLY A 18 -10.57 -10.81 7.70
N ALA A 19 -11.79 -11.30 7.61
CA ALA A 19 -12.30 -12.10 6.50
C ALA A 19 -13.27 -11.31 5.62
N CYS A 20 -13.06 -9.99 5.46
CA CYS A 20 -13.93 -9.15 4.64
C CYS A 20 -14.06 -9.71 3.21
N GLY A 21 -15.30 -9.83 2.74
CA GLY A 21 -15.59 -10.25 1.36
C GLY A 21 -15.51 -9.12 0.34
N GLN A 22 -15.18 -7.90 0.78
CA GLN A 22 -15.05 -6.70 -0.05
C GLN A 22 -16.28 -6.40 -0.94
N PRO A 23 -17.52 -6.49 -0.46
CA PRO A 23 -18.69 -6.22 -1.30
C PRO A 23 -18.73 -4.78 -1.82
N CYS A 24 -18.14 -3.82 -1.10
CA CYS A 24 -18.01 -2.44 -1.57
C CYS A 24 -17.10 -2.28 -2.81
N ARG A 25 -16.34 -3.30 -3.17
CA ARG A 25 -15.44 -3.33 -4.34
C ARG A 25 -16.03 -4.08 -5.53
N LEU A 26 -17.32 -4.39 -5.48
CA LEU A 26 -18.04 -4.98 -6.59
C LEU A 26 -18.77 -3.91 -7.40
N ALA A 27 -18.97 -4.19 -8.68
CA ALA A 27 -19.78 -3.34 -9.53
C ALA A 27 -21.28 -3.63 -9.30
N TYR A 28 -22.07 -2.57 -9.21
CA TYR A 28 -23.50 -2.63 -8.94
C TYR A 28 -24.31 -1.85 -9.97
N LYS A 29 -25.54 -2.30 -10.18
CA LYS A 29 -26.59 -1.51 -10.84
C LYS A 29 -27.42 -0.81 -9.79
N LEU A 30 -27.60 0.51 -9.97
CA LEU A 30 -28.48 1.31 -9.13
C LEU A 30 -29.89 1.27 -9.70
N GLN A 31 -30.87 0.98 -8.87
CA GLN A 31 -32.27 0.93 -9.26
C GLN A 31 -33.12 1.91 -8.45
N LYS A 32 -34.07 2.54 -9.13
CA LYS A 32 -35.12 3.35 -8.49
C LYS A 32 -36.48 2.90 -9.05
N ASN A 33 -37.39 2.50 -8.16
CA ASN A 33 -38.71 2.01 -8.51
C ASN A 33 -38.70 0.87 -9.58
N GLY A 34 -37.72 -0.03 -9.51
CA GLY A 34 -37.55 -1.13 -10.44
C GLY A 34 -36.91 -0.79 -11.78
N GLN A 35 -36.51 0.45 -11.99
CA GLN A 35 -35.78 0.89 -13.18
C GLN A 35 -34.31 1.08 -12.91
N ASP A 36 -33.46 0.58 -13.80
CA ASP A 36 -32.02 0.79 -13.75
C ASP A 36 -31.70 2.26 -14.02
N LEU A 37 -30.91 2.89 -13.15
CA LEU A 37 -30.44 4.27 -13.30
C LEU A 37 -29.10 4.35 -14.04
N ASN A 38 -28.39 3.23 -14.15
CA ASN A 38 -27.13 3.14 -14.88
C ASN A 38 -27.18 1.95 -15.83
N GLU A 39 -26.74 2.14 -17.06
CA GLU A 39 -26.75 1.12 -18.11
C GLU A 39 -25.79 -0.03 -17.80
N GLN A 40 -24.58 0.32 -17.35
CA GLN A 40 -23.53 -0.63 -16.97
C GLN A 40 -23.30 -0.61 -15.45
N PRO A 41 -22.96 -1.78 -14.85
CA PRO A 41 -22.59 -1.82 -13.44
C PRO A 41 -21.42 -0.89 -13.12
N LEU A 42 -21.51 -0.12 -12.02
CA LEU A 42 -20.51 0.82 -11.56
C LEU A 42 -20.04 0.47 -10.14
N TYR A 43 -18.84 0.92 -9.77
CA TYR A 43 -18.27 0.71 -8.44
C TYR A 43 -18.82 1.73 -7.42
N LEU A 44 -20.14 1.77 -7.28
CA LEU A 44 -20.89 2.79 -6.54
C LEU A 44 -20.54 2.91 -5.06
N LEU A 45 -19.95 1.88 -4.46
CA LEU A 45 -19.62 1.81 -3.05
C LEU A 45 -18.10 1.77 -2.78
N SER A 46 -17.28 2.00 -3.81
CA SER A 46 -15.84 1.90 -3.69
C SER A 46 -15.21 3.24 -3.27
N PRO A 47 -14.82 3.43 -1.98
CA PRO A 47 -14.18 4.65 -1.55
C PRO A 47 -12.69 4.66 -1.88
N LYS A 48 -12.09 5.85 -1.90
CA LYS A 48 -10.64 6.06 -1.78
C LYS A 48 -10.14 5.44 -0.47
N ASP A 49 -8.85 5.21 -0.36
CA ASP A 49 -8.26 4.73 0.90
C ASP A 49 -8.08 5.88 1.89
N LEU A 50 -8.49 5.67 3.14
CA LEU A 50 -8.32 6.67 4.20
C LEU A 50 -6.83 6.85 4.53
N CYS A 51 -6.37 8.08 4.52
CA CYS A 51 -5.01 8.47 4.92
C CYS A 51 -5.09 9.69 5.83
N THR A 52 -4.45 9.60 6.99
CA THR A 52 -4.39 10.67 7.99
C THR A 52 -2.97 11.14 8.25
N ILE A 53 -2.06 10.89 7.31
CA ILE A 53 -0.64 11.23 7.49
C ILE A 53 -0.44 12.73 7.73
N GLU A 54 -1.26 13.56 7.10
CA GLU A 54 -1.21 15.02 7.22
C GLU A 54 -1.86 15.55 8.51
N ASN A 55 -2.44 14.68 9.33
CA ASN A 55 -3.20 15.05 10.52
C ASN A 55 -2.72 14.33 11.77
N ILE A 56 -1.52 13.74 11.75
CA ILE A 56 -1.05 12.90 12.85
C ILE A 56 -0.81 13.70 14.12
N ASP A 57 -0.30 14.92 13.98
CA ASP A 57 -0.13 15.89 15.04
C ASP A 57 -1.45 16.20 15.77
N GLN A 58 -2.47 16.57 15.01
CA GLN A 58 -3.81 16.87 15.52
C GLN A 58 -4.44 15.66 16.22
N LEU A 59 -4.22 14.45 15.69
CA LEU A 59 -4.73 13.23 16.28
C LEU A 59 -4.02 12.90 17.61
N ILE A 60 -2.72 13.13 17.71
CA ILE A 60 -1.96 12.96 18.96
C ILE A 60 -2.40 14.00 19.99
N GLU A 61 -2.52 15.27 19.61
CA GLU A 61 -3.02 16.36 20.47
C GLU A 61 -4.43 16.11 20.99
N ALA A 62 -5.28 15.48 20.15
CA ALA A 62 -6.62 15.05 20.57
C ALA A 62 -6.60 13.87 21.57
N GLY A 63 -5.42 13.37 21.96
CA GLY A 63 -5.26 12.30 22.95
C GLY A 63 -5.39 10.88 22.41
N ILE A 64 -5.27 10.68 21.10
CA ILE A 64 -5.25 9.34 20.52
C ILE A 64 -3.92 8.67 20.84
N THR A 65 -3.97 7.56 21.57
CA THR A 65 -2.78 6.84 22.07
C THR A 65 -2.38 5.65 21.20
N SER A 66 -3.23 5.22 20.26
CA SER A 66 -2.97 4.06 19.41
C SER A 66 -3.63 4.21 18.04
N PHE A 67 -2.85 4.02 16.99
CA PHE A 67 -3.31 4.08 15.61
C PHE A 67 -3.36 2.67 15.01
N LYS A 68 -4.52 2.30 14.47
CA LYS A 68 -4.70 1.02 13.79
C LYS A 68 -4.53 1.20 12.28
N ILE A 69 -3.53 0.55 11.72
CA ILE A 69 -3.31 0.48 10.27
C ILE A 69 -3.91 -0.82 9.74
N GLU A 70 -4.76 -0.73 8.72
CA GLU A 70 -5.34 -1.91 8.08
C GLU A 70 -4.50 -2.32 6.86
N GLY A 71 -3.95 -3.52 6.91
CA GLY A 71 -3.04 -4.01 5.88
C GLY A 71 -3.17 -5.50 5.59
N ARG A 72 -4.18 -6.20 6.15
CA ARG A 72 -4.26 -7.67 6.05
C ARG A 72 -4.28 -8.20 4.61
N MET A 73 -4.93 -7.49 3.70
CA MET A 73 -5.02 -7.87 2.28
C MET A 73 -4.01 -7.14 1.41
N LYS A 74 -3.06 -6.48 2.02
CA LYS A 74 -2.03 -5.69 1.32
C LYS A 74 -0.70 -6.47 1.26
N SER A 75 0.19 -6.04 0.38
CA SER A 75 1.53 -6.62 0.23
C SER A 75 2.42 -6.34 1.44
N LEU A 76 3.48 -7.12 1.59
CA LEU A 76 4.50 -6.87 2.62
C LEU A 76 5.14 -5.48 2.44
N HIS A 77 5.40 -5.08 1.19
CA HIS A 77 5.91 -3.75 0.86
C HIS A 77 4.97 -2.65 1.37
N TYR A 78 3.65 -2.76 1.10
CA TYR A 78 2.67 -1.80 1.62
C TYR A 78 2.74 -1.68 3.15
N ILE A 79 2.74 -2.81 3.87
CA ILE A 79 2.77 -2.80 5.34
C ILE A 79 4.06 -2.15 5.84
N ALA A 80 5.19 -2.53 5.27
CA ALA A 80 6.49 -2.00 5.67
C ALA A 80 6.57 -0.48 5.43
N THR A 81 6.21 -0.01 4.24
CA THR A 81 6.23 1.42 3.88
C THR A 81 5.28 2.22 4.77
N VAL A 82 4.02 1.79 4.88
CA VAL A 82 3.02 2.56 5.64
C VAL A 82 3.40 2.63 7.12
N VAL A 83 3.74 1.50 7.74
CA VAL A 83 4.06 1.47 9.17
C VAL A 83 5.32 2.28 9.48
N SER A 84 6.37 2.16 8.67
CA SER A 84 7.62 2.91 8.90
C SER A 84 7.43 4.41 8.69
N THR A 85 6.64 4.81 7.68
CA THR A 85 6.37 6.23 7.40
C THR A 85 5.59 6.88 8.55
N TYR A 86 4.50 6.24 9.01
CA TYR A 86 3.77 6.73 10.18
C TYR A 86 4.63 6.72 11.44
N ARG A 87 5.47 5.70 11.63
CA ARG A 87 6.35 5.64 12.81
C ARG A 87 7.36 6.79 12.81
N LYS A 88 8.02 7.04 11.68
CA LYS A 88 8.96 8.17 11.54
C LYS A 88 8.26 9.50 11.83
N LEU A 89 7.09 9.73 11.24
CA LEU A 89 6.36 10.98 11.45
C LEU A 89 5.96 11.18 12.92
N ILE A 90 5.44 10.14 13.58
CA ILE A 90 5.08 10.19 15.01
C ILE A 90 6.30 10.46 15.86
N ASP A 91 7.43 9.82 15.58
CA ASP A 91 8.68 10.04 16.34
C ASP A 91 9.18 11.47 16.16
N THR A 92 9.22 11.97 14.92
CA THR A 92 9.60 13.36 14.62
C THR A 92 8.71 14.36 15.36
N TYR A 93 7.39 14.15 15.36
CA TYR A 93 6.47 15.00 16.12
C TYR A 93 6.73 14.92 17.64
N CYS A 94 6.91 13.72 18.18
CA CYS A 94 7.11 13.53 19.62
C CYS A 94 8.47 14.05 20.12
N GLU A 95 9.49 14.10 19.27
CA GLU A 95 10.82 14.64 19.61
C GLU A 95 10.78 16.16 19.78
N ASP A 96 10.06 16.88 18.93
CA ASP A 96 9.96 18.34 19.02
C ASP A 96 8.58 18.84 18.51
N PRO A 97 7.53 18.76 19.33
CA PRO A 97 6.18 19.17 18.92
C PRO A 97 6.06 20.67 18.58
N ASP A 98 6.84 21.51 19.28
CA ASP A 98 6.77 22.98 19.14
C ASP A 98 7.33 23.48 17.79
N HIS A 99 8.25 22.72 17.18
CA HIS A 99 8.87 23.07 15.91
C HIS A 99 8.54 22.04 14.80
N PHE A 100 7.55 21.19 15.04
CA PHE A 100 7.13 20.20 14.04
C PHE A 100 6.59 20.87 12.77
N ILE A 101 7.13 20.46 11.63
CA ILE A 101 6.67 20.85 10.32
C ILE A 101 6.27 19.61 9.54
N GLN A 102 5.02 19.57 9.08
CA GLN A 102 4.56 18.51 8.21
C GLN A 102 5.30 18.56 6.87
N ASP A 103 6.02 17.49 6.53
CA ASP A 103 6.78 17.38 5.29
C ASP A 103 5.99 16.52 4.28
N GLU A 104 5.78 17.06 3.08
CA GLU A 104 5.10 16.38 1.97
C GLU A 104 5.81 15.07 1.56
N SER A 105 7.07 14.90 1.88
CA SER A 105 7.82 13.67 1.59
C SER A 105 7.19 12.42 2.22
N TYR A 106 6.56 12.55 3.40
CA TYR A 106 5.84 11.45 4.04
C TYR A 106 4.65 10.98 3.20
N ARG A 107 3.90 11.91 2.62
CA ARG A 107 2.81 11.58 1.71
C ARG A 107 3.31 10.93 0.43
N GLN A 108 4.38 11.46 -0.14
CA GLN A 108 5.00 10.90 -1.35
C GLN A 108 5.50 9.47 -1.11
N GLU A 109 6.06 9.19 0.06
CA GLU A 109 6.47 7.84 0.42
C GLU A 109 5.29 6.87 0.51
N LEU A 110 4.17 7.30 1.10
CA LEU A 110 2.95 6.48 1.13
C LEU A 110 2.39 6.20 -0.26
N LEU A 111 2.47 7.16 -1.18
CA LEU A 111 1.99 7.00 -2.55
C LEU A 111 2.75 5.92 -3.32
N LYS A 112 4.01 5.66 -2.99
CA LYS A 112 4.79 4.55 -3.59
C LYS A 112 4.17 3.17 -3.31
N ALA A 113 3.52 3.00 -2.16
CA ALA A 113 2.87 1.75 -1.76
C ALA A 113 1.36 1.76 -1.96
N ALA A 114 0.76 2.92 -2.24
CA ALA A 114 -0.67 3.07 -2.38
C ALA A 114 -1.18 2.40 -3.67
N ASN A 115 -2.21 1.59 -3.55
CA ASN A 115 -2.88 0.96 -4.69
C ASN A 115 -4.11 1.75 -5.13
N ARG A 116 -4.46 2.81 -4.41
CA ARG A 116 -5.65 3.65 -4.63
C ARG A 116 -5.35 5.08 -4.27
N ALA A 117 -6.15 5.98 -4.85
CA ALA A 117 -6.15 7.37 -4.42
C ALA A 117 -6.47 7.47 -2.92
N LEU A 118 -5.84 8.44 -2.26
CA LEU A 118 -5.96 8.69 -0.83
C LEU A 118 -6.96 9.82 -0.57
N CYS A 119 -7.65 9.77 0.56
CA CYS A 119 -8.51 10.84 1.04
C CYS A 119 -8.49 10.92 2.58
N HIS A 120 -8.94 12.04 3.12
CA HIS A 120 -9.05 12.26 4.58
C HIS A 120 -10.31 11.65 5.20
N GLY A 121 -11.22 11.08 4.39
CA GLY A 121 -12.48 10.54 4.85
C GLY A 121 -13.34 11.59 5.56
N PHE A 122 -13.73 11.32 6.81
CA PHE A 122 -14.56 12.21 7.63
C PHE A 122 -13.74 13.19 8.49
N PHE A 123 -12.47 13.38 8.24
CA PHE A 123 -11.61 14.16 9.14
C PHE A 123 -12.01 15.65 9.18
N TYR A 124 -12.25 16.25 8.05
CA TYR A 124 -12.60 17.66 7.95
C TYR A 124 -14.09 17.89 7.77
N GLU A 125 -14.74 17.05 6.96
CA GLU A 125 -16.14 17.20 6.59
C GLU A 125 -16.77 15.86 6.19
N HIS A 126 -18.03 15.86 5.82
CA HIS A 126 -18.67 14.70 5.24
C HIS A 126 -18.11 14.42 3.84
N PRO A 127 -17.56 13.21 3.59
CA PRO A 127 -17.01 12.87 2.28
C PRO A 127 -18.10 12.94 1.20
N GLY A 128 -17.76 13.61 0.11
CA GLY A 128 -18.62 13.78 -1.05
C GLY A 128 -18.35 12.76 -2.15
N VAL A 129 -18.69 13.16 -3.36
CA VAL A 129 -18.50 12.34 -4.58
C VAL A 129 -17.02 12.14 -4.88
N GLU A 130 -16.20 13.14 -4.52
CA GLU A 130 -14.75 13.15 -4.79
C GLU A 130 -13.99 12.05 -4.03
N GLU A 131 -14.53 11.57 -2.90
CA GLU A 131 -13.92 10.49 -2.10
C GLU A 131 -14.33 9.09 -2.56
N GLN A 132 -15.09 8.97 -3.66
CA GLN A 132 -15.54 7.72 -4.23
C GLN A 132 -14.85 7.40 -5.56
N LEU A 133 -14.70 6.12 -5.85
CA LEU A 133 -14.11 5.59 -7.09
C LEU A 133 -15.22 4.97 -7.96
N PHE A 134 -16.11 5.79 -8.53
CA PHE A 134 -17.30 5.29 -9.23
C PHE A 134 -17.02 4.51 -10.51
N ASN A 135 -15.99 4.88 -11.26
CA ASN A 135 -15.81 4.42 -12.64
C ASN A 135 -14.65 3.43 -12.80
N MET A 136 -13.87 3.21 -11.74
CA MET A 136 -12.66 2.40 -11.86
C MET A 136 -12.49 1.49 -10.64
N ARG A 137 -12.12 0.26 -10.91
CA ARG A 137 -11.39 -0.55 -9.97
C ARG A 137 -9.94 -0.06 -10.01
N ASP A 138 -9.74 1.12 -9.43
CA ASP A 138 -8.44 1.79 -9.46
C ASP A 138 -7.51 1.14 -8.43
N GLU A 139 -6.90 0.04 -8.83
CA GLU A 139 -5.90 -0.70 -8.08
C GLU A 139 -4.61 -0.73 -8.91
N HIS A 140 -4.08 0.43 -9.26
CA HIS A 140 -2.79 0.49 -9.93
C HIS A 140 -1.70 0.71 -8.88
N PRO A 141 -0.75 -0.22 -8.73
CA PRO A 141 0.43 0.04 -7.92
C PRO A 141 1.21 1.21 -8.53
N THR A 142 1.54 2.20 -7.71
CA THR A 142 2.35 3.34 -8.13
C THR A 142 3.82 2.97 -8.32
N GLN A 143 4.24 1.88 -7.69
CA GLN A 143 5.54 1.23 -7.88
C GLN A 143 5.40 -0.28 -7.85
N GLU A 144 6.28 -0.96 -8.58
CA GLU A 144 6.32 -2.42 -8.59
C GLU A 144 7.25 -2.95 -7.50
N PHE A 145 6.71 -3.81 -6.65
CA PHE A 145 7.51 -4.57 -5.70
C PHE A 145 8.15 -5.76 -6.41
N VAL A 146 9.39 -5.59 -6.86
CA VAL A 146 10.06 -6.55 -7.74
C VAL A 146 10.73 -7.71 -7.01
N MET A 147 11.22 -7.50 -5.77
CA MET A 147 11.91 -8.54 -5.03
C MET A 147 11.91 -8.31 -3.51
N ARG A 148 12.23 -9.36 -2.78
CA ARG A 148 12.60 -9.33 -1.37
C ARG A 148 14.03 -9.83 -1.20
N ILE A 149 14.88 -9.06 -0.54
CA ILE A 149 16.22 -9.51 -0.19
C ILE A 149 16.09 -10.51 0.96
N LEU A 150 16.71 -11.67 0.81
CA LEU A 150 16.72 -12.75 1.79
C LEU A 150 18.03 -12.79 2.57
N ASP A 151 19.14 -12.50 1.89
CA ASP A 151 20.50 -12.60 2.43
C ASP A 151 21.47 -11.77 1.58
N TYR A 152 22.65 -11.44 2.12
CA TYR A 152 23.69 -10.73 1.41
C TYR A 152 25.07 -11.35 1.69
N ASP A 153 25.72 -11.82 0.64
CA ASP A 153 27.09 -12.33 0.68
C ASP A 153 28.07 -11.17 0.52
N GLN A 154 28.69 -10.75 1.63
CA GLN A 154 29.65 -9.63 1.66
C GLN A 154 30.94 -9.90 0.87
N GLU A 155 31.37 -11.15 0.77
CA GLU A 155 32.61 -11.48 0.06
C GLU A 155 32.41 -11.42 -1.45
N LYS A 156 31.24 -11.84 -1.91
CA LYS A 156 30.89 -11.86 -3.36
C LYS A 156 30.15 -10.64 -3.83
N HIS A 157 29.75 -9.78 -2.90
CA HIS A 157 28.87 -8.63 -3.19
C HIS A 157 27.58 -9.03 -3.93
N LEU A 158 26.96 -10.13 -3.49
CA LEU A 158 25.75 -10.66 -4.11
C LEU A 158 24.61 -10.72 -3.09
N ALA A 159 23.47 -10.17 -3.46
CA ALA A 159 22.23 -10.30 -2.68
C ALA A 159 21.46 -11.53 -3.17
N LYS A 160 21.10 -12.42 -2.23
CA LYS A 160 20.14 -13.49 -2.49
C LYS A 160 18.74 -12.93 -2.36
N ILE A 161 17.95 -13.06 -3.39
CA ILE A 161 16.63 -12.46 -3.48
C ILE A 161 15.54 -13.52 -3.74
N GLU A 162 14.32 -13.16 -3.36
CA GLU A 162 13.09 -13.83 -3.79
C GLU A 162 12.34 -12.88 -4.73
N GLN A 163 12.23 -13.27 -5.98
CA GLN A 163 11.54 -12.49 -7.00
C GLN A 163 10.05 -12.39 -6.71
N ARG A 164 9.45 -11.21 -6.93
CA ARG A 164 8.01 -10.94 -6.79
C ARG A 164 7.37 -10.46 -8.07
N ASN A 165 8.10 -9.69 -8.86
CA ASN A 165 7.65 -9.18 -10.13
C ASN A 165 8.78 -9.23 -11.17
N TYR A 166 8.49 -8.87 -12.39
CA TYR A 166 9.47 -8.82 -13.48
C TYR A 166 10.48 -7.70 -13.25
N PHE A 167 11.75 -7.98 -13.49
CA PHE A 167 12.82 -6.99 -13.66
C PHE A 167 13.96 -7.60 -14.47
N LYS A 168 14.92 -6.79 -14.91
CA LYS A 168 16.03 -7.20 -15.77
C LYS A 168 17.34 -6.51 -15.41
N VAL A 169 18.41 -7.02 -15.98
CA VAL A 169 19.72 -6.33 -15.97
C VAL A 169 19.58 -4.97 -16.61
N GLY A 170 20.16 -3.95 -15.98
CA GLY A 170 20.06 -2.53 -16.36
C GLY A 170 18.92 -1.76 -15.68
N ASP A 171 17.98 -2.41 -15.02
CA ASP A 171 16.93 -1.72 -14.27
C ASP A 171 17.51 -1.04 -13.04
N GLN A 172 17.04 0.17 -12.76
CA GLN A 172 17.33 0.88 -11.52
C GLN A 172 16.30 0.51 -10.46
N ILE A 173 16.76 0.03 -9.32
CA ILE A 173 15.91 -0.48 -8.23
C ILE A 173 16.19 0.32 -6.96
N GLU A 174 15.10 0.66 -6.24
CA GLU A 174 15.14 1.24 -4.91
C GLU A 174 15.06 0.14 -3.85
N ILE A 175 16.07 0.08 -2.97
CA ILE A 175 16.05 -0.77 -1.78
C ILE A 175 15.43 0.02 -0.64
N PHE A 176 14.30 -0.44 -0.17
CA PHE A 176 13.61 0.08 1.00
C PHE A 176 14.00 -0.71 2.25
N SER A 177 14.34 0.02 3.32
CA SER A 177 14.57 -0.54 4.64
C SER A 177 13.91 0.34 5.71
N PRO A 178 13.17 -0.22 6.68
CA PRO A 178 12.54 0.58 7.74
C PRO A 178 13.51 1.36 8.63
N HIS A 179 14.76 0.92 8.70
CA HIS A 179 15.77 1.44 9.64
C HIS A 179 16.90 2.25 8.98
N HIS A 180 16.93 2.29 7.66
CA HIS A 180 17.98 2.96 6.91
C HIS A 180 17.38 3.81 5.79
N PRO A 181 18.09 4.83 5.31
CA PRO A 181 17.70 5.56 4.10
C PRO A 181 17.56 4.61 2.90
N ASN A 182 16.64 4.93 2.00
CA ASN A 182 16.47 4.15 0.78
C ASN A 182 17.75 4.26 -0.08
N LEU A 183 18.14 3.14 -0.67
CA LEU A 183 19.30 3.05 -1.54
C LEU A 183 18.86 2.76 -2.96
N PHE A 184 19.51 3.38 -3.92
CA PHE A 184 19.29 3.11 -5.34
C PHE A 184 20.48 2.36 -5.91
N PHE A 185 20.23 1.32 -6.68
CA PHE A 185 21.26 0.60 -7.41
C PHE A 185 20.76 0.16 -8.79
N THR A 186 21.68 -0.06 -9.69
CA THR A 186 21.40 -0.62 -11.01
C THR A 186 21.74 -2.11 -10.99
N VAL A 187 20.83 -2.94 -11.47
CA VAL A 187 21.05 -4.38 -11.59
C VAL A 187 22.14 -4.64 -12.65
N GLU A 188 23.36 -4.93 -12.22
CA GLU A 188 24.48 -5.18 -13.15
C GLU A 188 24.50 -6.61 -13.61
N LYS A 189 24.18 -7.56 -12.73
CA LYS A 189 24.22 -9.00 -12.99
C LYS A 189 23.07 -9.67 -12.28
N LEU A 190 22.58 -10.74 -12.89
CA LEU A 190 21.50 -11.56 -12.33
C LEU A 190 21.83 -13.05 -12.57
N TYR A 191 21.66 -13.87 -11.55
CA TYR A 191 21.91 -15.30 -11.60
C TYR A 191 20.68 -16.08 -11.15
N ASN A 192 20.41 -17.21 -11.78
CA ASN A 192 19.39 -18.17 -11.36
C ASN A 192 19.87 -19.04 -10.16
N GLU A 193 19.05 -19.98 -9.70
CA GLU A 193 19.40 -20.90 -8.60
C GLU A 193 20.59 -21.79 -8.94
N ASP A 194 20.79 -22.13 -10.21
CA ASP A 194 21.90 -22.94 -10.72
C ASP A 194 23.19 -22.13 -10.91
N LYS A 195 23.20 -20.85 -10.51
CA LYS A 195 24.29 -19.87 -10.67
C LYS A 195 24.64 -19.55 -12.12
N GLU A 196 23.72 -19.74 -13.03
CA GLU A 196 23.88 -19.33 -14.42
C GLU A 196 23.43 -17.87 -14.57
N ALA A 197 24.18 -17.10 -15.36
CA ALA A 197 23.83 -15.72 -15.65
C ALA A 197 22.57 -15.65 -16.51
N VAL A 198 21.64 -14.79 -16.11
CA VAL A 198 20.38 -14.53 -16.82
C VAL A 198 20.18 -13.04 -17.00
N GLU A 199 19.51 -12.61 -18.05
CA GLU A 199 19.27 -11.20 -18.31
C GLU A 199 17.98 -10.70 -17.68
N VAL A 200 17.03 -11.61 -17.42
CA VAL A 200 15.70 -11.25 -16.93
C VAL A 200 15.26 -12.14 -15.77
N ALA A 201 14.49 -11.56 -14.88
CA ALA A 201 13.75 -12.25 -13.83
C ALA A 201 12.26 -12.25 -14.21
N ASN A 202 11.73 -13.37 -14.67
CA ASN A 202 10.38 -13.49 -15.21
C ASN A 202 9.49 -14.53 -14.52
N HIS A 203 10.01 -15.21 -13.48
CA HIS A 203 9.24 -16.22 -12.72
C HIS A 203 9.09 -15.79 -11.27
N PRO A 204 7.88 -15.39 -10.80
CA PRO A 204 7.64 -15.06 -9.40
C PRO A 204 7.95 -16.23 -8.47
N ILE A 205 8.49 -15.89 -7.28
CA ILE A 205 8.90 -16.85 -6.22
C ILE A 205 10.24 -17.54 -6.48
N ASP A 206 10.80 -17.46 -7.67
CA ASP A 206 12.16 -17.96 -7.89
C ASP A 206 13.18 -17.22 -7.01
N ARG A 207 14.18 -17.96 -6.56
CA ARG A 207 15.34 -17.38 -5.87
C ARG A 207 16.42 -17.05 -6.89
N LYS A 208 16.98 -15.88 -6.77
CA LYS A 208 18.03 -15.37 -7.65
C LYS A 208 19.13 -14.70 -6.83
N SER A 209 20.25 -14.42 -7.47
CA SER A 209 21.29 -13.57 -6.90
C SER A 209 21.53 -12.36 -7.81
N VAL A 210 21.67 -11.19 -7.22
CA VAL A 210 21.82 -9.90 -7.89
C VAL A 210 22.95 -9.11 -7.23
#